data_7a9fe3fb6f1d08de580221a36fee0813
#
_entry.id   7a9fe3fb6f1d08de580221a36fee0813
#
_cell.length_a   1.000
_cell.length_b   1.000
_cell.length_c   1.000
_cell.angle_alpha   90.00
_cell.angle_beta   90.00
_cell.angle_gamma   90.00
#
_symmetry.space_group_name_H-M   'P 1'
#
loop_
_entity.id
_entity.type
_entity.pdbx_description
1 polymer ?
#
loop_
_entity_poly.entity_id
_entity_poly.type
_entity_poly.pdbx_seq_one_letter_code
_entity_poly.pdbx_strand_id
1 'polypeptide(L)'
;MDITFLLGTKIIELTLIVLIGYGLVKSKLLKSEDSKPLSIIGLYVISPAVMIEAFQIDYTPEILQGLQLSLLMAVFLQGILIIIGSLLKRLLNLDPIEHATSIYSNSGNLIIPIVMSLFGKEWVIYASCFIVVQTFLFWTHCRLIIVGKGNLSLKMIAKNINIWSILVGAFLFAFQIKLPSIINGTLSSIGLFIGPNAMLVAGMLIAAIPLRSIVSSKRIYLVTLLRLLLIPIALLVLIKLIGFVRWAEKGEIIVLISFLATTSPSASTVTQMAVIYNNNPQKASAIYGVTTLLCMFTMPLVIALYQMWG
;
A
#
# COMPACT_ATOMS: atom_id res chain seq x y z
N MET A 1 -21.94 -6.76 11.79
CA MET A 1 -21.46 -5.36 11.93
C MET A 1 -21.04 -4.91 10.54
N ASP A 2 -21.49 -3.74 10.11
CA ASP A 2 -21.20 -3.24 8.76
C ASP A 2 -19.68 -3.07 8.58
N ILE A 3 -19.10 -3.66 7.52
CA ILE A 3 -17.67 -3.57 7.22
C ILE A 3 -17.22 -2.10 7.11
N THR A 4 -18.10 -1.22 6.61
CA THR A 4 -17.83 0.22 6.53
C THR A 4 -17.62 0.84 7.91
N PHE A 5 -18.46 0.49 8.88
CA PHE A 5 -18.33 0.98 10.26
C PHE A 5 -17.04 0.45 10.91
N LEU A 6 -16.75 -0.84 10.76
CA LEU A 6 -15.53 -1.46 11.29
C LEU A 6 -14.29 -0.83 10.67
N LEU A 7 -14.29 -0.62 9.34
CA LEU A 7 -13.22 0.07 8.62
C LEU A 7 -13.05 1.51 9.14
N GLY A 8 -14.15 2.26 9.29
CA GLY A 8 -14.11 3.62 9.80
C GLY A 8 -13.47 3.70 11.19
N THR A 9 -13.89 2.82 12.10
CA THR A 9 -13.30 2.73 13.46
C THR A 9 -11.82 2.44 13.38
N LYS A 10 -11.40 1.49 12.53
CA LYS A 10 -9.99 1.11 12.40
C LYS A 10 -9.14 2.22 11.81
N ILE A 11 -9.67 2.95 10.84
CA ILE A 11 -8.98 4.12 10.28
C ILE A 11 -8.83 5.21 11.33
N ILE A 12 -9.81 5.43 12.20
CA ILE A 12 -9.70 6.39 13.32
C ILE A 12 -8.59 5.95 14.28
N GLU A 13 -8.53 4.67 14.67
CA GLU A 13 -7.45 4.15 15.52
C GLU A 13 -6.06 4.39 14.89
N LEU A 14 -5.89 4.04 13.61
CA LEU A 14 -4.65 4.26 12.88
C LEU A 14 -4.32 5.76 12.78
N THR A 15 -5.33 6.62 12.60
CA THR A 15 -5.18 8.08 12.58
C THR A 15 -4.65 8.62 13.90
N LEU A 16 -5.16 8.12 15.02
CA LEU A 16 -4.68 8.54 16.36
C LEU A 16 -3.19 8.21 16.52
N ILE A 17 -2.74 7.06 15.99
CA ILE A 17 -1.30 6.71 16.01
C ILE A 17 -0.48 7.67 15.13
N VAL A 18 -1.01 8.06 13.95
CA VAL A 18 -0.38 9.10 13.11
C VAL A 18 -0.25 10.42 13.89
N LEU A 19 -1.30 10.84 14.60
CA LEU A 19 -1.27 12.06 15.42
C LEU A 19 -0.25 11.98 16.55
N ILE A 20 -0.06 10.80 17.16
CA ILE A 20 1.01 10.58 18.17
C ILE A 20 2.38 10.79 17.50
N GLY A 21 2.65 10.14 16.34
CA GLY A 21 3.90 10.32 15.60
C GLY A 21 4.16 11.78 15.21
N TYR A 22 3.12 12.49 14.77
CA TYR A 22 3.16 13.92 14.48
C TYR A 22 3.51 14.74 15.74
N GLY A 23 2.85 14.45 16.87
CA GLY A 23 3.05 15.12 18.15
C GLY A 23 4.47 14.95 18.68
N LEU A 24 5.07 13.75 18.57
CA LEU A 24 6.44 13.49 18.99
C LEU A 24 7.46 14.41 18.30
N VAL A 25 7.26 14.72 17.02
CA VAL A 25 8.15 15.62 16.27
C VAL A 25 7.83 17.09 16.60
N LYS A 26 6.55 17.47 16.70
CA LYS A 26 6.17 18.86 17.00
C LYS A 26 6.51 19.28 18.43
N SER A 27 6.50 18.36 19.37
CA SER A 27 6.97 18.58 20.76
C SER A 27 8.50 18.60 20.89
N LYS A 28 9.23 18.35 19.79
CA LYS A 28 10.71 18.27 19.75
C LYS A 28 11.30 17.13 20.59
N LEU A 29 10.51 16.14 21.01
CA LEU A 29 11.00 14.92 21.64
C LEU A 29 11.79 14.07 20.66
N LEU A 30 11.35 14.03 19.39
CA LEU A 30 12.02 13.37 18.29
C LEU A 30 12.15 14.32 17.10
N LYS A 31 13.07 14.02 16.21
CA LYS A 31 13.18 14.65 14.89
C LYS A 31 12.51 13.80 13.84
N SER A 32 12.16 14.38 12.69
CA SER A 32 11.61 13.63 11.57
C SER A 32 12.58 12.55 11.05
N GLU A 33 13.88 12.81 11.12
CA GLU A 33 14.94 11.87 10.73
C GLU A 33 14.95 10.61 11.61
N ASP A 34 14.48 10.68 12.85
CA ASP A 34 14.37 9.54 13.77
C ASP A 34 13.31 8.52 13.31
N SER A 35 12.50 8.86 12.32
CA SER A 35 11.62 7.90 11.62
C SER A 35 12.39 6.87 10.80
N LYS A 36 13.67 7.14 10.44
CA LYS A 36 14.48 6.26 9.60
C LYS A 36 14.76 4.90 10.26
N PRO A 37 15.21 4.80 11.52
CA PRO A 37 15.34 3.52 12.22
C PRO A 37 14.03 2.71 12.25
N LEU A 38 12.91 3.38 12.57
CA LEU A 38 11.59 2.73 12.56
C LEU A 38 11.20 2.20 11.18
N SER A 39 11.50 2.97 10.13
CA SER A 39 11.27 2.55 8.74
C SER A 39 12.14 1.33 8.36
N ILE A 40 13.38 1.27 8.82
CA ILE A 40 14.28 0.13 8.61
C ILE A 40 13.75 -1.12 9.32
N ILE A 41 13.35 -1.01 10.58
CA ILE A 41 12.74 -2.11 11.35
C ILE A 41 11.46 -2.58 10.65
N GLY A 42 10.60 -1.65 10.24
CA GLY A 42 9.38 -1.94 9.49
C GLY A 42 9.63 -2.73 8.21
N LEU A 43 10.63 -2.31 7.42
CA LEU A 43 10.91 -2.89 6.12
C LEU A 43 11.68 -4.23 6.21
N TYR A 44 12.65 -4.34 7.12
CA TYR A 44 13.59 -5.47 7.15
C TYR A 44 13.27 -6.52 8.21
N VAL A 45 12.37 -6.22 9.15
CA VAL A 45 12.00 -7.13 10.26
C VAL A 45 10.50 -7.38 10.27
N ILE A 46 9.69 -6.34 10.41
CA ILE A 46 8.25 -6.50 10.65
C ILE A 46 7.53 -6.98 9.38
N SER A 47 7.75 -6.33 8.24
CA SER A 47 7.10 -6.71 6.99
C SER A 47 7.47 -8.13 6.53
N PRO A 48 8.75 -8.56 6.54
CA PRO A 48 9.13 -9.95 6.29
C PRO A 48 8.45 -10.95 7.22
N ALA A 49 8.36 -10.65 8.52
CA ALA A 49 7.70 -11.54 9.48
C ALA A 49 6.23 -11.76 9.13
N VAL A 50 5.50 -10.68 8.86
CA VAL A 50 4.07 -10.75 8.46
C VAL A 50 3.91 -11.51 7.14
N MET A 51 4.79 -11.27 6.15
CA MET A 51 4.71 -11.95 4.86
C MET A 51 4.91 -13.47 5.00
N ILE A 52 5.91 -13.92 5.78
CA ILE A 52 6.14 -15.35 5.99
C ILE A 52 4.98 -15.96 6.78
N GLU A 53 4.51 -15.30 7.84
CA GLU A 53 3.41 -15.77 8.68
C GLU A 53 2.11 -15.92 7.89
N ALA A 54 1.80 -15.01 6.96
CA ALA A 54 0.59 -15.05 6.15
C ALA A 54 0.46 -16.33 5.31
N PHE A 55 1.58 -16.98 4.99
CA PHE A 55 1.60 -18.24 4.26
C PHE A 55 1.57 -19.47 5.17
N GLN A 56 1.53 -19.33 6.52
CA GLN A 56 1.45 -20.44 7.47
C GLN A 56 0.01 -20.93 7.68
N ILE A 57 -0.72 -21.10 6.58
CA ILE A 57 -2.08 -21.63 6.51
C ILE A 57 -2.07 -22.99 5.81
N ASP A 58 -3.15 -23.75 5.98
CA ASP A 58 -3.30 -25.03 5.28
C ASP A 58 -3.64 -24.82 3.81
N TYR A 59 -3.08 -25.69 2.97
CA TYR A 59 -3.42 -25.68 1.55
C TYR A 59 -4.83 -26.23 1.37
N THR A 60 -5.66 -25.50 0.67
CA THR A 60 -6.95 -25.98 0.14
C THR A 60 -7.13 -25.48 -1.30
N PRO A 61 -7.93 -26.20 -2.12
CA PRO A 61 -8.24 -25.74 -3.48
C PRO A 61 -8.83 -24.32 -3.52
N GLU A 62 -9.65 -23.96 -2.52
CA GLU A 62 -10.29 -22.66 -2.39
C GLU A 62 -9.25 -21.56 -2.16
N ILE A 63 -8.24 -21.81 -1.32
CA ILE A 63 -7.14 -20.86 -1.08
C ILE A 63 -6.32 -20.68 -2.35
N LEU A 64 -6.02 -21.76 -3.08
CA LEU A 64 -5.30 -21.67 -4.35
C LEU A 64 -6.09 -20.83 -5.38
N GLN A 65 -7.40 -21.11 -5.52
CA GLN A 65 -8.28 -20.34 -6.40
C GLN A 65 -8.33 -18.85 -6.00
N GLY A 66 -8.39 -18.58 -4.69
CA GLY A 66 -8.32 -17.23 -4.16
C GLY A 66 -7.01 -16.51 -4.48
N LEU A 67 -5.87 -17.22 -4.38
CA LEU A 67 -4.54 -16.69 -4.77
C LEU A 67 -4.48 -16.38 -6.28
N GLN A 68 -5.02 -17.26 -7.12
CA GLN A 68 -5.09 -17.03 -8.56
C GLN A 68 -5.93 -15.78 -8.87
N LEU A 69 -7.09 -15.63 -8.24
CA LEU A 69 -7.94 -14.44 -8.37
C LEU A 69 -7.20 -13.19 -7.88
N SER A 70 -6.55 -13.25 -6.71
CA SER A 70 -5.82 -12.12 -6.15
C SER A 70 -4.65 -11.68 -7.03
N LEU A 71 -3.89 -12.62 -7.60
CA LEU A 71 -2.80 -12.31 -8.54
C LEU A 71 -3.34 -11.70 -9.83
N LEU A 72 -4.43 -12.25 -10.37
CA LEU A 72 -5.12 -11.68 -11.53
C LEU A 72 -5.57 -10.25 -11.28
N MET A 73 -6.22 -10.00 -10.12
CA MET A 73 -6.65 -8.67 -9.70
C MET A 73 -5.47 -7.71 -9.54
N ALA A 74 -4.35 -8.18 -8.97
CA ALA A 74 -3.15 -7.38 -8.81
C ALA A 74 -2.60 -6.92 -10.17
N VAL A 75 -2.46 -7.83 -11.13
CA VAL A 75 -1.98 -7.51 -12.48
C VAL A 75 -2.97 -6.62 -13.23
N PHE A 76 -4.25 -6.94 -13.18
CA PHE A 76 -5.31 -6.17 -13.82
C PHE A 76 -5.36 -4.73 -13.29
N LEU A 77 -5.49 -4.56 -11.97
CA LEU A 77 -5.60 -3.23 -11.36
C LEU A 77 -4.34 -2.39 -11.58
N GLN A 78 -3.15 -2.97 -11.45
CA GLN A 78 -1.90 -2.25 -11.74
C GLN A 78 -1.79 -1.88 -13.22
N GLY A 79 -2.21 -2.76 -14.14
CA GLY A 79 -2.27 -2.47 -15.57
C GLY A 79 -3.19 -1.29 -15.88
N ILE A 80 -4.40 -1.30 -15.32
CA ILE A 80 -5.38 -0.21 -15.50
C ILE A 80 -4.87 1.10 -14.86
N LEU A 81 -4.24 1.04 -13.67
CA LEU A 81 -3.62 2.21 -13.04
C LEU A 81 -2.55 2.84 -13.93
N ILE A 82 -1.72 2.02 -14.59
CA ILE A 82 -0.70 2.51 -15.54
C ILE A 82 -1.35 3.15 -16.77
N ILE A 83 -2.40 2.55 -17.31
CA ILE A 83 -3.14 3.08 -18.47
C ILE A 83 -3.79 4.41 -18.11
N ILE A 84 -4.59 4.46 -17.04
CA ILE A 84 -5.26 5.67 -16.57
C ILE A 84 -4.23 6.76 -16.22
N GLY A 85 -3.18 6.42 -15.48
CA GLY A 85 -2.13 7.38 -15.12
C GLY A 85 -1.40 7.95 -16.33
N SER A 86 -1.13 7.11 -17.35
CA SER A 86 -0.51 7.55 -18.61
C SER A 86 -1.43 8.46 -19.44
N LEU A 87 -2.73 8.17 -19.45
CA LEU A 87 -3.73 9.03 -20.07
C LEU A 87 -3.81 10.38 -19.37
N LEU A 88 -3.93 10.38 -18.03
CA LEU A 88 -3.98 11.60 -17.21
C LEU A 88 -2.70 12.41 -17.34
N LYS A 89 -1.53 11.77 -17.44
CA LYS A 89 -0.27 12.46 -17.72
C LYS A 89 -0.36 13.28 -19.02
N ARG A 90 -0.90 12.71 -20.09
CA ARG A 90 -1.05 13.41 -21.39
C ARG A 90 -2.07 14.53 -21.32
N LEU A 91 -3.25 14.26 -20.72
CA LEU A 91 -4.35 15.22 -20.66
C LEU A 91 -4.07 16.42 -19.75
N LEU A 92 -3.39 16.17 -18.62
CA LEU A 92 -3.17 17.17 -17.57
C LEU A 92 -1.71 17.65 -17.49
N ASN A 93 -0.85 17.19 -18.42
CA ASN A 93 0.59 17.50 -18.42
C ASN A 93 1.24 17.26 -17.05
N LEU A 94 1.01 16.03 -16.48
CA LEU A 94 1.59 15.68 -15.20
C LEU A 94 3.10 15.51 -15.32
N ASP A 95 3.84 16.08 -14.37
CA ASP A 95 5.28 15.84 -14.28
C ASP A 95 5.58 14.40 -13.78
N PRO A 96 6.84 13.94 -13.82
CA PRO A 96 7.18 12.57 -13.43
C PRO A 96 6.74 12.21 -12.01
N ILE A 97 6.83 13.12 -11.04
CA ILE A 97 6.41 12.87 -9.65
C ILE A 97 4.89 12.79 -9.55
N GLU A 98 4.17 13.73 -10.14
CA GLU A 98 2.71 13.74 -10.18
C GLU A 98 2.16 12.48 -10.87
N HIS A 99 2.80 12.05 -11.95
CA HIS A 99 2.44 10.82 -12.67
C HIS A 99 2.70 9.58 -11.81
N ALA A 100 3.89 9.43 -11.22
CA ALA A 100 4.21 8.29 -10.38
C ALA A 100 3.30 8.21 -9.13
N THR A 101 3.07 9.35 -8.46
CA THR A 101 2.22 9.41 -7.26
C THR A 101 0.75 9.15 -7.55
N SER A 102 0.27 9.40 -8.77
CA SER A 102 -1.10 9.07 -9.18
C SER A 102 -1.30 7.55 -9.42
N ILE A 103 -0.27 6.82 -9.84
CA ILE A 103 -0.33 5.39 -10.13
C ILE A 103 -0.07 4.54 -8.89
N TYR A 104 1.00 4.83 -8.16
CA TYR A 104 1.55 3.96 -7.13
C TYR A 104 1.02 4.25 -5.73
N SER A 105 0.51 3.20 -5.08
CA SER A 105 -0.11 3.25 -3.76
C SER A 105 0.84 2.82 -2.64
N ASN A 106 0.57 3.29 -1.42
CA ASN A 106 1.26 2.86 -0.21
C ASN A 106 0.67 1.56 0.35
N SER A 107 0.40 0.58 -0.54
CA SER A 107 -0.28 -0.67 -0.19
C SER A 107 0.48 -1.48 0.86
N GLY A 108 1.81 -1.59 0.77
CA GLY A 108 2.60 -2.40 1.70
C GLY A 108 2.49 -1.93 3.16
N ASN A 109 2.50 -0.62 3.39
CA ASN A 109 2.50 -0.07 4.75
C ASN A 109 1.11 0.13 5.34
N LEU A 110 0.08 0.34 4.51
CA LEU A 110 -1.26 0.66 4.99
C LEU A 110 -2.23 -0.53 4.90
N ILE A 111 -2.18 -1.30 3.80
CA ILE A 111 -3.19 -2.35 3.57
C ILE A 111 -2.97 -3.56 4.45
N ILE A 112 -1.73 -3.97 4.71
CA ILE A 112 -1.46 -5.11 5.59
C ILE A 112 -2.12 -4.92 6.96
N PRO A 113 -1.88 -3.80 7.71
CA PRO A 113 -2.54 -3.58 9.00
C PRO A 113 -4.07 -3.49 8.89
N ILE A 114 -4.61 -2.92 7.83
CA ILE A 114 -6.05 -2.85 7.60
C ILE A 114 -6.62 -4.26 7.39
N VAL A 115 -6.05 -5.05 6.50
CA VAL A 115 -6.49 -6.41 6.19
C VAL A 115 -6.40 -7.29 7.44
N MET A 116 -5.29 -7.26 8.18
CA MET A 116 -5.15 -7.98 9.45
C MET A 116 -6.23 -7.63 10.45
N SER A 117 -6.58 -6.37 10.54
CA SER A 117 -7.56 -5.89 11.50
C SER A 117 -9.01 -6.18 11.14
N LEU A 118 -9.34 -6.14 9.84
CA LEU A 118 -10.71 -6.31 9.36
C LEU A 118 -11.08 -7.76 9.11
N PHE A 119 -10.14 -8.52 8.56
CA PHE A 119 -10.40 -9.86 8.05
C PHE A 119 -9.60 -10.94 8.78
N GLY A 120 -8.52 -10.59 9.47
CA GLY A 120 -7.60 -11.53 10.09
C GLY A 120 -6.28 -11.66 9.32
N LYS A 121 -5.28 -12.24 10.00
CA LYS A 121 -3.92 -12.37 9.45
C LYS A 121 -3.85 -13.32 8.26
N GLU A 122 -4.72 -14.32 8.21
CA GLU A 122 -4.82 -15.29 7.12
C GLU A 122 -5.18 -14.64 5.77
N TRP A 123 -5.81 -13.47 5.78
CA TRP A 123 -6.18 -12.75 4.57
C TRP A 123 -5.04 -11.92 3.96
N VAL A 124 -3.94 -11.73 4.71
CA VAL A 124 -2.75 -11.01 4.22
C VAL A 124 -2.11 -11.71 3.02
N ILE A 125 -2.26 -13.03 2.90
CA ILE A 125 -1.76 -13.80 1.76
C ILE A 125 -2.31 -13.26 0.43
N TYR A 126 -3.56 -12.81 0.38
CA TYR A 126 -4.15 -12.21 -0.81
C TYR A 126 -3.63 -10.79 -1.07
N ALA A 127 -3.43 -10.00 -0.01
CA ALA A 127 -2.80 -8.68 -0.13
C ALA A 127 -1.37 -8.77 -0.65
N SER A 128 -0.64 -9.85 -0.33
CA SER A 128 0.74 -10.06 -0.76
C SER A 128 0.89 -10.12 -2.27
N CYS A 129 -0.09 -10.67 -3.00
CA CYS A 129 -0.10 -10.71 -4.46
C CYS A 129 -0.01 -9.30 -5.07
N PHE A 130 -0.80 -8.35 -4.56
CA PHE A 130 -0.75 -6.96 -5.01
C PHE A 130 0.61 -6.31 -4.70
N ILE A 131 1.16 -6.56 -3.52
CA ILE A 131 2.44 -6.02 -3.08
C ILE A 131 3.59 -6.53 -3.96
N VAL A 132 3.61 -7.82 -4.33
CA VAL A 132 4.62 -8.38 -5.24
C VAL A 132 4.59 -7.70 -6.60
N VAL A 133 3.41 -7.65 -7.23
CA VAL A 133 3.25 -7.03 -8.55
C VAL A 133 3.65 -5.56 -8.50
N GLN A 134 3.20 -4.83 -7.49
CA GLN A 134 3.56 -3.41 -7.34
C GLN A 134 5.05 -3.22 -7.06
N THR A 135 5.68 -4.09 -6.24
CA THR A 135 7.12 -4.00 -5.97
C THR A 135 7.93 -4.21 -7.25
N PHE A 136 7.57 -5.18 -8.08
CA PHE A 136 8.18 -5.36 -9.39
C PHE A 136 8.06 -4.08 -10.24
N LEU A 137 6.86 -3.48 -10.28
CA LEU A 137 6.60 -2.27 -11.04
C LEU A 137 7.30 -1.02 -10.47
N PHE A 138 7.56 -0.96 -9.17
CA PHE A 138 8.37 0.13 -8.57
C PHE A 138 9.77 0.19 -9.17
N TRP A 139 10.43 -0.97 -9.30
CA TRP A 139 11.83 -1.04 -9.76
C TRP A 139 11.95 -1.11 -11.29
N THR A 140 10.85 -1.23 -11.99
CA THR A 140 10.77 -1.18 -13.45
C THR A 140 10.11 0.12 -13.91
N HIS A 141 8.80 0.15 -14.02
CA HIS A 141 8.03 1.24 -14.61
C HIS A 141 8.09 2.55 -13.79
N CYS A 142 7.93 2.50 -12.45
CA CYS A 142 7.99 3.72 -11.63
C CYS A 142 9.38 4.38 -11.70
N ARG A 143 10.42 3.57 -11.62
CA ARG A 143 11.80 4.07 -11.78
C ARG A 143 12.00 4.73 -13.15
N LEU A 144 11.49 4.15 -14.24
CA LEU A 144 11.55 4.75 -15.58
C LEU A 144 10.83 6.09 -15.64
N ILE A 145 9.68 6.24 -14.95
CA ILE A 145 8.97 7.52 -14.87
C ILE A 145 9.84 8.58 -14.18
N ILE A 146 10.46 8.26 -13.04
CA ILE A 146 11.17 9.21 -12.20
C ILE A 146 12.54 9.57 -12.79
N VAL A 147 13.26 8.60 -13.33
CA VAL A 147 14.64 8.79 -13.85
C VAL A 147 14.62 9.20 -15.32
N GLY A 148 13.55 8.90 -16.05
CA GLY A 148 13.44 9.12 -17.50
C GLY A 148 14.07 7.95 -18.27
N LYS A 149 15.31 8.09 -18.76
CA LYS A 149 16.03 7.01 -19.44
C LYS A 149 16.95 6.29 -18.45
N GLY A 150 16.86 4.97 -18.37
CA GLY A 150 17.73 4.17 -17.49
C GLY A 150 17.52 2.68 -17.66
N ASN A 151 18.54 1.88 -17.35
CA ASN A 151 18.44 0.42 -17.40
C ASN A 151 17.52 -0.10 -16.30
N LEU A 152 16.69 -1.09 -16.62
CA LEU A 152 15.94 -1.87 -15.66
C LEU A 152 16.90 -2.47 -14.63
N SER A 153 16.63 -2.28 -13.35
CA SER A 153 17.50 -2.80 -12.30
C SER A 153 16.91 -4.07 -11.69
N LEU A 154 17.04 -5.19 -12.40
CA LEU A 154 16.68 -6.51 -11.87
C LEU A 154 17.43 -6.82 -10.57
N LYS A 155 18.66 -6.29 -10.42
CA LYS A 155 19.44 -6.42 -9.19
C LYS A 155 18.75 -5.80 -7.96
N MET A 156 18.01 -4.70 -8.13
CA MET A 156 17.25 -4.07 -7.04
C MET A 156 16.02 -4.89 -6.66
N ILE A 157 15.35 -5.50 -7.63
CA ILE A 157 14.24 -6.43 -7.40
C ILE A 157 14.76 -7.65 -6.62
N ALA A 158 15.85 -8.25 -7.09
CA ALA A 158 16.47 -9.41 -6.44
C ALA A 158 17.02 -9.14 -5.03
N LYS A 159 17.25 -7.87 -4.66
CA LYS A 159 17.68 -7.46 -3.32
C LYS A 159 16.50 -7.09 -2.40
N ASN A 160 15.27 -7.09 -2.89
CA ASN A 160 14.12 -6.69 -2.09
C ASN A 160 13.73 -7.80 -1.10
N ILE A 161 13.87 -7.51 0.19
CA ILE A 161 13.63 -8.49 1.27
C ILE A 161 12.16 -8.98 1.28
N ASN A 162 11.20 -8.13 0.96
CA ASN A 162 9.79 -8.51 0.94
C ASN A 162 9.48 -9.53 -0.16
N ILE A 163 10.13 -9.40 -1.33
CA ILE A 163 10.00 -10.41 -2.40
C ILE A 163 10.52 -11.76 -1.91
N TRP A 164 11.71 -11.77 -1.28
CA TRP A 164 12.25 -13.01 -0.73
C TRP A 164 11.37 -13.61 0.37
N SER A 165 10.80 -12.77 1.24
CA SER A 165 9.90 -13.23 2.29
C SER A 165 8.63 -13.87 1.73
N ILE A 166 8.07 -13.31 0.66
CA ILE A 166 6.91 -13.87 -0.03
C ILE A 166 7.30 -15.18 -0.75
N LEU A 167 8.47 -15.23 -1.41
CA LEU A 167 8.95 -16.46 -2.05
C LEU A 167 9.19 -17.56 -1.03
N VAL A 168 9.80 -17.26 0.11
CA VAL A 168 9.98 -18.22 1.22
C VAL A 168 8.63 -18.66 1.77
N GLY A 169 7.71 -17.72 2.04
CA GLY A 169 6.36 -18.01 2.48
C GLY A 169 5.61 -18.91 1.50
N ALA A 170 5.63 -18.55 0.20
CA ALA A 170 5.00 -19.34 -0.86
C ALA A 170 5.61 -20.74 -0.99
N PHE A 171 6.92 -20.88 -0.84
CA PHE A 171 7.60 -22.18 -0.80
C PHE A 171 7.11 -23.03 0.38
N LEU A 172 7.10 -22.46 1.59
CA LEU A 172 6.61 -23.14 2.79
C LEU A 172 5.14 -23.58 2.63
N PHE A 173 4.29 -22.71 2.05
CA PHE A 173 2.90 -23.02 1.76
C PHE A 173 2.75 -24.13 0.72
N ALA A 174 3.46 -24.05 -0.40
CA ALA A 174 3.38 -25.04 -1.48
C ALA A 174 3.79 -26.46 -1.04
N PHE A 175 4.80 -26.55 -0.17
CA PHE A 175 5.27 -27.82 0.40
C PHE A 175 4.63 -28.17 1.74
N GLN A 176 3.66 -27.37 2.21
CA GLN A 176 2.97 -27.54 3.50
C GLN A 176 3.93 -27.67 4.69
N ILE A 177 5.06 -26.97 4.63
CA ILE A 177 6.05 -26.95 5.71
C ILE A 177 5.57 -25.96 6.79
N LYS A 178 5.15 -26.49 7.93
CA LYS A 178 4.76 -25.69 9.10
C LYS A 178 5.99 -25.31 9.91
N LEU A 179 6.09 -24.04 10.22
CA LEU A 179 7.14 -23.54 11.12
C LEU A 179 6.87 -24.01 12.55
N PRO A 180 7.92 -24.31 13.34
CA PRO A 180 7.78 -24.61 14.76
C PRO A 180 7.00 -23.49 15.47
N SER A 181 6.19 -23.88 16.47
CA SER A 181 5.31 -22.95 17.21
C SER A 181 6.03 -21.73 17.78
N ILE A 182 7.27 -21.91 18.25
CA ILE A 182 8.11 -20.81 18.78
C ILE A 182 8.43 -19.79 17.67
N ILE A 183 8.84 -20.27 16.48
CA ILE A 183 9.16 -19.40 15.34
C ILE A 183 7.90 -18.69 14.87
N ASN A 184 6.81 -19.42 14.68
CA ASN A 184 5.55 -18.82 14.23
C ASN A 184 5.01 -17.81 15.25
N GLY A 185 5.09 -18.11 16.56
CA GLY A 185 4.71 -17.16 17.62
C GLY A 185 5.60 -15.90 17.64
N THR A 186 6.90 -16.06 17.35
CA THR A 186 7.82 -14.91 17.22
C THR A 186 7.45 -14.03 16.04
N LEU A 187 7.19 -14.62 14.86
CA LEU A 187 6.76 -13.90 13.66
C LEU A 187 5.45 -13.15 13.91
N SER A 188 4.48 -13.82 14.57
CA SER A 188 3.20 -13.23 14.94
C SER A 188 3.36 -12.02 15.87
N SER A 189 4.18 -12.16 16.92
CA SER A 189 4.45 -11.07 17.87
C SER A 189 5.10 -9.86 17.18
N ILE A 190 6.07 -10.08 16.29
CA ILE A 190 6.68 -9.03 15.48
C ILE A 190 5.66 -8.42 14.53
N GLY A 191 4.81 -9.23 13.92
CA GLY A 191 3.80 -8.80 12.95
C GLY A 191 2.79 -7.80 13.52
N LEU A 192 2.44 -7.91 14.80
CA LEU A 192 1.52 -6.98 15.47
C LEU A 192 2.02 -5.52 15.45
N PHE A 193 3.32 -5.29 15.32
CA PHE A 193 3.88 -3.94 15.23
C PHE A 193 3.72 -3.28 13.86
N ILE A 194 3.28 -3.97 12.80
CA ILE A 194 3.25 -3.42 11.44
C ILE A 194 2.39 -2.16 11.34
N GLY A 195 1.18 -2.19 11.89
CA GLY A 195 0.26 -1.06 11.90
C GLY A 195 0.80 0.13 12.70
N PRO A 196 1.06 -0.04 14.01
CA PRO A 196 1.59 1.03 14.85
C PRO A 196 2.88 1.64 14.31
N ASN A 197 3.84 0.82 13.88
CA ASN A 197 5.12 1.29 13.35
C ASN A 197 4.92 2.14 12.08
N ALA A 198 4.12 1.65 11.11
CA ALA A 198 3.88 2.36 9.86
C ALA A 198 3.18 3.71 10.10
N MET A 199 2.23 3.77 11.03
CA MET A 199 1.48 4.99 11.35
C MET A 199 2.30 6.00 12.12
N LEU A 200 3.14 5.57 13.07
CA LEU A 200 4.10 6.46 13.75
C LEU A 200 5.06 7.09 12.74
N VAL A 201 5.66 6.29 11.87
CA VAL A 201 6.53 6.78 10.79
C VAL A 201 5.82 7.79 9.90
N ALA A 202 4.59 7.49 9.48
CA ALA A 202 3.78 8.42 8.67
C ALA A 202 3.58 9.75 9.38
N GLY A 203 3.20 9.74 10.68
CA GLY A 203 3.03 10.93 11.50
C GLY A 203 4.30 11.77 11.62
N MET A 204 5.43 11.13 11.89
CA MET A 204 6.73 11.79 12.01
C MET A 204 7.14 12.45 10.69
N LEU A 205 6.92 11.80 9.55
CA LEU A 205 7.23 12.34 8.23
C LEU A 205 6.30 13.52 7.86
N ILE A 206 5.01 13.41 8.16
CA ILE A 206 4.03 14.50 7.94
C ILE A 206 4.41 15.75 8.74
N ALA A 207 4.91 15.60 9.96
CA ALA A 207 5.32 16.71 10.82
C ALA A 207 6.47 17.56 10.23
N ALA A 208 7.28 16.97 9.35
CA ALA A 208 8.38 17.68 8.67
C ALA A 208 7.92 18.51 7.47
N ILE A 209 6.70 18.30 6.97
CA ILE A 209 6.23 18.97 5.75
C ILE A 209 5.87 20.43 6.07
N PRO A 210 6.44 21.42 5.39
CA PRO A 210 6.05 22.81 5.57
C PRO A 210 4.60 23.02 5.10
N LEU A 211 3.69 23.39 6.00
CA LEU A 211 2.27 23.61 5.68
C LEU A 211 2.09 24.60 4.51
N ARG A 212 2.95 25.61 4.42
CA ARG A 212 2.92 26.59 3.33
C ARG A 212 3.12 25.98 1.94
N SER A 213 3.95 24.92 1.82
CA SER A 213 4.18 24.22 0.54
C SER A 213 2.96 23.40 0.11
N ILE A 214 2.15 22.96 1.06
CA ILE A 214 0.90 22.23 0.81
C ILE A 214 -0.17 23.19 0.31
N VAL A 215 -0.41 24.29 1.06
CA VAL A 215 -1.54 25.19 0.82
C VAL A 215 -1.41 25.94 -0.51
N SER A 216 -0.19 26.22 -0.98
CA SER A 216 0.05 27.08 -2.15
C SER A 216 -0.04 26.36 -3.50
N SER A 217 -0.07 25.03 -3.56
CA SER A 217 0.05 24.27 -4.82
C SER A 217 -1.26 23.60 -5.25
N LYS A 218 -1.96 24.23 -6.23
CA LYS A 218 -3.14 23.61 -6.87
C LYS A 218 -2.85 22.22 -7.46
N ARG A 219 -1.61 21.98 -7.89
CA ARG A 219 -1.18 20.69 -8.48
C ARG A 219 -1.18 19.55 -7.45
N ILE A 220 -0.80 19.83 -6.20
CA ILE A 220 -0.86 18.82 -5.12
C ILE A 220 -2.30 18.40 -4.88
N TYR A 221 -3.25 19.33 -4.83
CA TYR A 221 -4.67 19.01 -4.64
C TYR A 221 -5.26 18.26 -5.85
N LEU A 222 -4.87 18.63 -7.08
CA LEU A 222 -5.27 17.92 -8.27
C LEU A 222 -4.84 16.44 -8.21
N VAL A 223 -3.55 16.18 -7.94
CA VAL A 223 -3.03 14.80 -7.84
C VAL A 223 -3.68 14.04 -6.69
N THR A 224 -3.94 14.71 -5.57
CA THR A 224 -4.65 14.12 -4.42
C THR A 224 -6.07 13.71 -4.79
N LEU A 225 -6.82 14.57 -5.48
CA LEU A 225 -8.18 14.28 -5.97
C LEU A 225 -8.17 13.10 -6.96
N LEU A 226 -7.23 13.11 -7.91
CA LEU A 226 -7.06 12.01 -8.85
C LEU A 226 -6.79 10.70 -8.11
N ARG A 227 -5.83 10.70 -7.19
CA ARG A 227 -5.34 9.51 -6.49
C ARG A 227 -6.37 8.91 -5.54
N LEU A 228 -7.06 9.75 -4.75
CA LEU A 228 -7.92 9.28 -3.66
C LEU A 228 -9.39 9.12 -4.04
N LEU A 229 -9.84 9.74 -5.12
CA LEU A 229 -11.25 9.71 -5.52
C LEU A 229 -11.43 9.27 -6.98
N LEU A 230 -10.94 10.03 -7.96
CA LEU A 230 -11.30 9.79 -9.36
C LEU A 230 -10.78 8.44 -9.87
N ILE A 231 -9.53 8.09 -9.60
CA ILE A 231 -8.96 6.80 -10.01
C ILE A 231 -9.64 5.64 -9.27
N PRO A 232 -9.80 5.64 -7.93
CA PRO A 232 -10.53 4.59 -7.23
C PRO A 232 -11.97 4.41 -7.72
N ILE A 233 -12.71 5.49 -7.97
CA ILE A 233 -14.08 5.41 -8.49
C ILE A 233 -14.09 4.78 -9.89
N ALA A 234 -13.18 5.17 -10.78
CA ALA A 234 -13.05 4.56 -12.11
C ALA A 234 -12.74 3.05 -12.02
N LEU A 235 -11.83 2.66 -11.12
CA LEU A 235 -11.51 1.24 -10.88
C LEU A 235 -12.71 0.48 -10.29
N LEU A 236 -13.46 1.09 -9.37
CA LEU A 236 -14.68 0.52 -8.80
C LEU A 236 -15.70 0.18 -9.90
N VAL A 237 -15.96 1.13 -10.80
CA VAL A 237 -16.87 0.91 -11.94
C VAL A 237 -16.39 -0.28 -12.79
N LEU A 238 -15.10 -0.33 -13.13
CA LEU A 238 -14.54 -1.42 -13.94
C LEU A 238 -14.64 -2.78 -13.24
N ILE A 239 -14.32 -2.85 -11.95
CA ILE A 239 -14.44 -4.08 -11.15
C ILE A 239 -15.86 -4.62 -11.16
N LYS A 240 -16.85 -3.75 -10.96
CA LYS A 240 -18.27 -4.13 -10.93
C LYS A 240 -18.78 -4.56 -12.31
N LEU A 241 -18.36 -3.89 -13.38
CA LEU A 241 -18.74 -4.25 -14.76
C LEU A 241 -18.20 -5.63 -15.18
N ILE A 242 -17.00 -6.00 -14.75
CA ILE A 242 -16.36 -7.26 -15.14
C ILE A 242 -16.87 -8.44 -14.28
N GLY A 243 -17.25 -8.18 -13.03
CA GLY A 243 -17.85 -9.19 -12.15
C GLY A 243 -16.84 -10.22 -11.61
N PHE A 244 -15.60 -9.84 -11.34
CA PHE A 244 -14.54 -10.70 -10.81
C PHE A 244 -14.90 -11.45 -9.52
N VAL A 245 -15.84 -10.92 -8.73
CA VAL A 245 -16.27 -11.53 -7.47
C VAL A 245 -16.80 -12.96 -7.61
N ARG A 246 -17.26 -13.35 -8.80
CA ARG A 246 -17.82 -14.68 -9.09
C ARG A 246 -16.78 -15.77 -9.35
N TRP A 247 -15.47 -15.41 -9.40
CA TRP A 247 -14.41 -16.33 -9.83
C TRP A 247 -13.83 -17.17 -8.69
N ALA A 248 -14.18 -16.88 -7.44
CA ALA A 248 -13.82 -17.67 -6.28
C ALA A 248 -14.92 -17.61 -5.22
N GLU A 249 -15.00 -18.63 -4.37
CA GLU A 249 -16.00 -18.71 -3.29
C GLU A 249 -15.97 -17.48 -2.36
N LYS A 250 -14.77 -17.00 -2.02
CA LYS A 250 -14.54 -15.78 -1.22
C LYS A 250 -14.16 -14.58 -2.06
N GLY A 251 -14.56 -14.57 -3.33
CA GLY A 251 -14.12 -13.60 -4.33
C GLY A 251 -14.43 -12.15 -3.95
N GLU A 252 -15.56 -11.90 -3.27
CA GLU A 252 -15.94 -10.56 -2.84
C GLU A 252 -14.88 -9.92 -1.92
N ILE A 253 -14.44 -10.65 -0.90
CA ILE A 253 -13.41 -10.16 0.04
C ILE A 253 -12.05 -10.06 -0.65
N ILE A 254 -11.69 -11.03 -1.49
CA ILE A 254 -10.40 -11.02 -2.21
C ILE A 254 -10.31 -9.82 -3.16
N VAL A 255 -11.38 -9.55 -3.92
CA VAL A 255 -11.46 -8.39 -4.80
C VAL A 255 -11.43 -7.10 -3.98
N LEU A 256 -12.16 -7.04 -2.85
CA LEU A 256 -12.14 -5.91 -1.93
C LEU A 256 -10.72 -5.64 -1.39
N ILE A 257 -9.98 -6.65 -0.97
CA ILE A 257 -8.58 -6.51 -0.51
C ILE A 257 -7.71 -5.89 -1.60
N SER A 258 -7.81 -6.40 -2.83
CA SER A 258 -7.06 -5.86 -3.97
C SER A 258 -7.48 -4.42 -4.31
N PHE A 259 -8.76 -4.11 -4.20
CA PHE A 259 -9.28 -2.77 -4.40
C PHE A 259 -8.84 -1.81 -3.29
N LEU A 260 -8.88 -2.22 -2.02
CA LEU A 260 -8.33 -1.47 -0.88
C LEU A 260 -6.87 -1.06 -1.12
N ALA A 261 -6.07 -1.95 -1.70
CA ALA A 261 -4.69 -1.63 -2.04
C ALA A 261 -4.58 -0.46 -3.04
N THR A 262 -5.53 -0.32 -3.95
CA THR A 262 -5.56 0.80 -4.91
C THR A 262 -6.07 2.11 -4.30
N THR A 263 -6.92 2.07 -3.27
CA THR A 263 -7.47 3.25 -2.59
C THR A 263 -6.50 3.88 -1.59
N SER A 264 -5.38 3.23 -1.32
CA SER A 264 -4.32 3.72 -0.42
C SER A 264 -3.70 5.02 -0.94
N PRO A 265 -3.11 5.85 -0.05
CA PRO A 265 -2.45 7.09 -0.44
C PRO A 265 -1.28 6.83 -1.39
N SER A 266 -0.64 7.89 -1.87
CA SER A 266 0.57 7.80 -2.68
C SER A 266 1.67 7.02 -1.96
N ALA A 267 2.46 6.24 -2.71
CA ALA A 267 3.51 5.40 -2.14
C ALA A 267 4.67 6.21 -1.52
N SER A 268 5.08 5.85 -0.32
CA SER A 268 6.32 6.37 0.30
C SER A 268 7.56 6.02 -0.53
N THR A 269 7.54 4.90 -1.26
CA THR A 269 8.61 4.48 -2.17
C THR A 269 8.85 5.49 -3.30
N VAL A 270 7.79 6.14 -3.82
CA VAL A 270 7.92 7.22 -4.82
C VAL A 270 8.68 8.40 -4.22
N THR A 271 8.37 8.78 -2.98
CA THR A 271 9.11 9.84 -2.26
C THR A 271 10.57 9.47 -2.05
N GLN A 272 10.85 8.24 -1.64
CA GLN A 272 12.23 7.75 -1.49
C GLN A 272 13.00 7.77 -2.82
N MET A 273 12.38 7.33 -3.91
CA MET A 273 12.98 7.41 -5.24
C MET A 273 13.21 8.86 -5.69
N ALA A 274 12.28 9.76 -5.39
CA ALA A 274 12.45 11.18 -5.68
C ALA A 274 13.68 11.78 -4.97
N VAL A 275 13.94 11.37 -3.72
CA VAL A 275 15.14 11.75 -2.96
C VAL A 275 16.40 11.14 -3.59
N ILE A 276 16.41 9.83 -3.85
CA ILE A 276 17.58 9.11 -4.38
C ILE A 276 18.00 9.66 -5.75
N TYR A 277 17.03 9.94 -6.60
CA TYR A 277 17.28 10.41 -7.97
C TYR A 277 17.20 11.94 -8.12
N ASN A 278 17.10 12.66 -7.00
CA ASN A 278 17.03 14.13 -6.94
C ASN A 278 15.97 14.72 -7.90
N ASN A 279 14.78 14.11 -7.96
CA ASN A 279 13.67 14.55 -8.78
C ASN A 279 12.53 15.10 -7.91
N ASN A 280 12.59 16.38 -7.60
CA ASN A 280 11.59 17.15 -6.85
C ASN A 280 11.07 16.45 -5.56
N PRO A 281 11.97 16.09 -4.61
CA PRO A 281 11.60 15.35 -3.41
C PRO A 281 10.61 16.09 -2.51
N GLN A 282 10.63 17.44 -2.51
CA GLN A 282 9.70 18.26 -1.73
C GLN A 282 8.26 18.06 -2.21
N LYS A 283 8.04 18.05 -3.54
CA LYS A 283 6.72 17.80 -4.12
C LYS A 283 6.25 16.37 -3.82
N ALA A 284 7.12 15.36 -3.97
CA ALA A 284 6.80 13.98 -3.66
C ALA A 284 6.37 13.81 -2.20
N SER A 285 7.12 14.39 -1.26
CA SER A 285 6.81 14.38 0.18
C SER A 285 5.48 15.09 0.48
N ALA A 286 5.22 16.25 -0.16
CA ALA A 286 3.99 16.99 0.03
C ALA A 286 2.77 16.20 -0.48
N ILE A 287 2.83 15.59 -1.67
CA ILE A 287 1.75 14.73 -2.19
C ILE A 287 1.56 13.52 -1.26
N TYR A 288 2.63 12.85 -0.84
CA TYR A 288 2.56 11.73 0.10
C TYR A 288 1.84 12.13 1.39
N GLY A 289 2.23 13.24 2.01
CA GLY A 289 1.65 13.71 3.26
C GLY A 289 0.17 14.07 3.12
N VAL A 290 -0.19 14.84 2.09
CA VAL A 290 -1.59 15.25 1.85
C VAL A 290 -2.46 14.04 1.53
N THR A 291 -2.00 13.14 0.67
CA THR A 291 -2.76 11.93 0.34
C THR A 291 -2.90 11.01 1.55
N THR A 292 -1.89 10.90 2.43
CA THR A 292 -1.96 10.11 3.65
C THR A 292 -2.98 10.67 4.63
N LEU A 293 -2.99 12.00 4.83
CA LEU A 293 -3.97 12.65 5.72
C LEU A 293 -5.40 12.51 5.18
N LEU A 294 -5.62 12.80 3.90
CA LEU A 294 -6.97 12.78 3.32
C LEU A 294 -7.48 11.37 3.05
N CYS A 295 -6.60 10.37 2.91
CA CYS A 295 -6.98 8.96 2.76
C CYS A 295 -7.83 8.48 3.94
N MET A 296 -7.63 9.01 5.13
CA MET A 296 -8.40 8.68 6.33
C MET A 296 -9.91 8.92 6.16
N PHE A 297 -10.26 9.90 5.35
CA PHE A 297 -11.67 10.23 5.05
C PHE A 297 -12.15 9.63 3.73
N THR A 298 -11.28 9.59 2.72
CA THR A 298 -11.68 9.15 1.39
C THR A 298 -11.76 7.65 1.25
N MET A 299 -10.91 6.89 1.96
CA MET A 299 -10.91 5.43 1.89
C MET A 299 -12.24 4.83 2.41
N PRO A 300 -12.77 5.20 3.60
CA PRO A 300 -14.07 4.73 4.05
C PRO A 300 -15.20 5.09 3.07
N LEU A 301 -15.16 6.30 2.51
CA LEU A 301 -16.16 6.76 1.54
C LEU A 301 -16.17 5.87 0.28
N VAL A 302 -14.98 5.60 -0.29
CA VAL A 302 -14.85 4.77 -1.50
C VAL A 302 -15.26 3.32 -1.22
N ILE A 303 -14.98 2.79 -0.02
CA ILE A 303 -15.40 1.45 0.38
C ILE A 303 -16.92 1.37 0.61
N ALA A 304 -17.51 2.40 1.21
CA ALA A 304 -18.97 2.49 1.32
C ALA A 304 -19.62 2.44 -0.08
N LEU A 305 -19.08 3.19 -1.05
CA LEU A 305 -19.54 3.12 -2.45
C LEU A 305 -19.37 1.71 -3.05
N TYR A 306 -18.24 1.02 -2.74
CA TYR A 306 -18.04 -0.37 -3.18
C TYR A 306 -19.14 -1.30 -2.66
N GLN A 307 -19.52 -1.17 -1.38
CA GLN A 307 -20.55 -1.99 -0.74
C GLN A 307 -21.97 -1.65 -1.20
N MET A 308 -22.27 -0.35 -1.38
CA MET A 308 -23.60 0.08 -1.86
C MET A 308 -23.92 -0.38 -3.28
N TRP A 309 -22.92 -0.69 -4.07
CA TRP A 309 -23.05 -1.10 -5.47
C TRP A 309 -22.93 -2.62 -5.64
N GLY A 310 -22.88 -3.37 -4.53
CA GLY A 310 -22.76 -4.83 -4.46
C GLY A 310 -24.02 -5.62 -4.68
#